data_31d5912151f3e7c3b50dec95af6777a8
#
_entry.id   31d5912151f3e7c3b50dec95af6777a8
#
_cell.length_a   1.000
_cell.length_b   1.000
_cell.length_c   1.000
_cell.angle_alpha   90.00
_cell.angle_beta   90.00
_cell.angle_gamma   90.00
#
_symmetry.space_group_name_H-M   'P 1'
#
loop_
_entity.id
_entity.type
_entity.pdbx_description
1 polymer ?
#
loop_
_entity_poly.entity_id
_entity_poly.type
_entity_poly.pdbx_seq_one_letter_code
_entity_poly.pdbx_strand_id
1 'polypeptide(L)'
;MGLGFFKPHLPFNAPEQYWNLYNRDSIPISPNPYKPQNVHQASLHQSGEFNQYKLGEEKATLEKPVSEAYAKKLKHAYFACISYIDSQIGRVMEELKALGLDK
;
A
#
# COMPACT_ATOMS: atom_id res chain seq x y z
N MET A 1 -24.09 -10.66 -4.98
CA MET A 1 -23.16 -10.85 -3.83
C MET A 1 -22.13 -9.72 -3.83
N GLY A 2 -21.81 -9.13 -2.68
CA GLY A 2 -20.76 -8.10 -2.54
C GLY A 2 -19.63 -8.62 -1.66
N LEU A 3 -18.37 -8.41 -2.09
CA LEU A 3 -17.19 -8.78 -1.33
C LEU A 3 -16.36 -7.52 -1.08
N GLY A 4 -15.92 -7.33 0.16
CA GLY A 4 -15.08 -6.22 0.56
C GLY A 4 -13.79 -6.72 1.21
N PHE A 5 -12.68 -6.05 0.88
CA PHE A 5 -11.38 -6.33 1.47
C PHE A 5 -10.84 -5.07 2.16
N PHE A 6 -10.22 -5.23 3.31
CA PHE A 6 -9.64 -4.11 4.03
C PHE A 6 -8.29 -3.66 3.44
N LYS A 7 -7.45 -4.62 3.06
CA LYS A 7 -6.16 -4.32 2.43
C LYS A 7 -6.37 -3.85 0.96
N PRO A 8 -5.51 -2.96 0.47
CA PRO A 8 -4.23 -2.49 1.00
C PRO A 8 -4.29 -1.27 1.95
N HIS A 9 -5.39 -1.03 2.66
CA HIS A 9 -5.47 0.02 3.68
C HIS A 9 -4.43 -0.19 4.81
N LEU A 10 -4.03 0.87 5.48
CA LEU A 10 -3.16 0.87 6.67
C LEU A 10 -3.76 0.00 7.80
N PRO A 11 -2.91 -0.58 8.68
CA PRO A 11 -1.46 -0.72 8.55
C PRO A 11 -1.08 -1.73 7.45
N PHE A 12 0.07 -1.50 6.79
CA PHE A 12 0.53 -2.36 5.69
C PHE A 12 1.16 -3.67 6.21
N ASN A 13 0.34 -4.60 6.64
CA ASN A 13 0.76 -5.93 7.06
C ASN A 13 0.16 -7.01 6.14
N ALA A 14 0.99 -7.94 5.75
CA ALA A 14 0.65 -9.09 4.92
C ALA A 14 1.48 -10.30 5.38
N PRO A 15 1.07 -11.55 5.09
CA PRO A 15 1.88 -12.73 5.34
C PRO A 15 3.26 -12.65 4.66
N GLU A 16 4.29 -13.21 5.30
CA GLU A 16 5.69 -13.14 4.87
C GLU A 16 5.91 -13.57 3.43
N GLN A 17 5.19 -14.59 2.96
CA GLN A 17 5.30 -15.08 1.59
C GLN A 17 5.07 -13.98 0.52
N TYR A 18 4.22 -12.99 0.80
CA TYR A 18 3.97 -11.87 -0.13
C TYR A 18 5.03 -10.79 -0.04
N TRP A 19 5.68 -10.63 1.12
CA TRP A 19 6.86 -9.79 1.26
C TRP A 19 8.03 -10.33 0.45
N ASN A 20 8.23 -11.63 0.45
CA ASN A 20 9.32 -12.30 -0.24
C ASN A 20 9.20 -12.29 -1.78
N LEU A 21 8.06 -11.84 -2.33
CA LEU A 21 7.89 -11.63 -3.77
C LEU A 21 8.70 -10.45 -4.32
N TYR A 22 9.13 -9.53 -3.44
CA TYR A 22 9.74 -8.27 -3.85
C TYR A 22 11.10 -8.07 -3.20
N ASN A 23 12.08 -7.61 -3.99
CA ASN A 23 13.33 -7.10 -3.44
C ASN A 23 13.18 -5.60 -3.16
N ARG A 24 13.26 -5.21 -1.87
CA ARG A 24 13.11 -3.82 -1.41
C ARG A 24 14.08 -2.87 -2.09
N ASP A 25 15.32 -3.29 -2.32
CA ASP A 25 16.36 -2.42 -2.88
C ASP A 25 16.07 -2.05 -4.33
N SER A 26 15.37 -2.92 -5.07
CA SER A 26 14.98 -2.66 -6.46
C SER A 26 13.69 -1.84 -6.60
N ILE A 27 12.98 -1.55 -5.51
CA ILE A 27 11.73 -0.76 -5.55
C ILE A 27 12.07 0.70 -5.87
N PRO A 28 11.56 1.25 -6.98
CA PRO A 28 11.83 2.64 -7.33
C PRO A 28 11.10 3.60 -6.39
N ILE A 29 11.73 4.71 -6.06
CA ILE A 29 11.07 5.86 -5.43
C ILE A 29 10.30 6.68 -6.47
N SER A 30 9.45 7.59 -6.00
CA SER A 30 8.77 8.52 -6.90
C SER A 30 9.79 9.40 -7.63
N PRO A 31 9.72 9.54 -8.95
CA PRO A 31 10.59 10.46 -9.70
C PRO A 31 10.28 11.93 -9.41
N ASN A 32 9.10 12.22 -8.86
CA ASN A 32 8.67 13.55 -8.44
C ASN A 32 8.06 13.50 -7.05
N PRO A 33 8.88 13.61 -5.99
CA PRO A 33 8.42 13.58 -4.60
C PRO A 33 8.02 14.95 -4.05
N TYR A 34 7.91 15.96 -4.90
CA TYR A 34 7.68 17.35 -4.50
C TYR A 34 6.20 17.70 -4.48
N LYS A 35 5.84 18.69 -3.66
CA LYS A 35 4.50 19.29 -3.71
C LYS A 35 4.25 19.88 -5.10
N PRO A 36 3.05 19.70 -5.67
CA PRO A 36 2.67 20.39 -6.90
C PRO A 36 2.69 21.90 -6.68
N GLN A 37 3.15 22.65 -7.68
CA GLN A 37 3.06 24.11 -7.65
C GLN A 37 1.60 24.56 -7.79
N ASN A 38 1.24 25.65 -7.11
CA ASN A 38 -0.10 26.26 -7.17
C ASN A 38 -1.25 25.34 -6.77
N VAL A 39 -0.98 24.26 -6.02
CA VAL A 39 -2.03 23.38 -5.52
C VAL A 39 -2.79 24.03 -4.38
N HIS A 40 -4.11 23.89 -4.37
CA HIS A 40 -4.94 24.37 -3.27
C HIS A 40 -4.63 23.61 -1.97
N GLN A 41 -4.50 24.33 -0.85
CA GLN A 41 -4.09 23.74 0.43
C GLN A 41 -5.01 22.58 0.89
N ALA A 42 -6.31 22.66 0.62
CA ALA A 42 -7.27 21.63 0.99
C ALA A 42 -7.08 20.29 0.25
N SER A 43 -6.32 20.26 -0.86
CA SER A 43 -5.98 19.01 -1.56
C SER A 43 -4.71 18.33 -1.03
N LEU A 44 -4.05 18.94 -0.04
CA LEU A 44 -2.86 18.38 0.60
C LEU A 44 -3.23 17.68 1.90
N HIS A 45 -2.56 16.57 2.19
CA HIS A 45 -2.84 15.72 3.33
C HIS A 45 -1.64 15.65 4.29
N GLN A 46 -1.90 15.82 5.60
CA GLN A 46 -0.87 15.78 6.65
C GLN A 46 -0.47 14.37 7.09
N SER A 47 -0.94 13.33 6.41
CA SER A 47 -0.65 11.93 6.73
C SER A 47 -0.98 11.54 8.18
N GLY A 48 -2.04 12.11 8.74
CA GLY A 48 -2.41 11.92 10.14
C GLY A 48 -2.64 10.46 10.51
N GLU A 49 -3.45 9.74 9.73
CA GLU A 49 -3.72 8.33 9.96
C GLU A 49 -2.46 7.47 9.82
N PHE A 50 -1.69 7.67 8.75
CA PHE A 50 -0.41 6.99 8.53
C PHE A 50 0.51 7.15 9.74
N ASN A 51 0.64 8.36 10.27
CA ASN A 51 1.49 8.67 11.40
C ASN A 51 1.05 8.00 12.72
N GLN A 52 -0.19 7.54 12.82
CA GLN A 52 -0.69 6.79 13.99
C GLN A 52 -0.15 5.35 14.03
N TYR A 53 0.12 4.76 12.86
CA TYR A 53 0.64 3.39 12.75
C TYR A 53 2.16 3.28 12.73
N LYS A 54 2.88 4.38 12.96
CA LYS A 54 4.33 4.44 12.81
C LYS A 54 5.15 3.57 13.76
N LEU A 55 4.62 3.21 14.94
CA LEU A 55 5.28 2.34 15.94
C LEU A 55 6.78 2.65 16.17
N GLY A 56 7.14 3.93 16.31
CA GLY A 56 8.53 4.38 16.47
C GLY A 56 9.26 4.72 15.16
N GLU A 57 8.66 4.47 14.02
CA GLU A 57 9.19 4.82 12.70
C GLU A 57 9.05 6.33 12.41
N GLU A 58 9.52 6.76 11.24
CA GLU A 58 9.47 8.17 10.83
C GLU A 58 8.03 8.70 10.67
N LYS A 59 7.85 9.99 10.92
CA LYS A 59 6.62 10.71 10.60
C LYS A 59 6.75 11.43 9.25
N ALA A 60 5.68 11.35 8.45
CA ALA A 60 5.52 12.17 7.26
C ALA A 60 4.80 13.47 7.60
N THR A 61 5.26 14.60 7.08
CA THR A 61 4.54 15.87 7.06
C THR A 61 4.63 16.49 5.67
N LEU A 62 3.83 17.54 5.42
CA LEU A 62 3.92 18.28 4.15
C LEU A 62 5.27 18.98 3.96
N GLU A 63 5.96 19.32 5.06
CA GLU A 63 7.23 20.04 5.07
C GLU A 63 8.42 19.09 5.13
N LYS A 64 8.23 17.91 5.70
CA LYS A 64 9.29 16.93 5.90
C LYS A 64 8.85 15.57 5.38
N PRO A 65 9.23 15.19 4.16
CA PRO A 65 9.00 13.85 3.65
C PRO A 65 9.78 12.80 4.46
N VAL A 66 9.34 11.57 4.41
CA VAL A 66 10.10 10.45 4.98
C VAL A 66 11.38 10.19 4.19
N SER A 67 12.35 9.51 4.81
CA SER A 67 13.58 9.09 4.13
C SER A 67 13.29 8.16 2.95
N GLU A 68 14.21 8.09 1.99
CA GLU A 68 14.12 7.16 0.87
C GLU A 68 14.02 5.70 1.34
N ALA A 69 14.82 5.34 2.33
CA ALA A 69 14.81 3.99 2.90
C ALA A 69 13.42 3.64 3.49
N TYR A 70 12.82 4.58 4.20
CA TYR A 70 11.48 4.37 4.77
C TYR A 70 10.39 4.38 3.69
N ALA A 71 10.51 5.24 2.68
CA ALA A 71 9.62 5.24 1.52
C ALA A 71 9.64 3.89 0.77
N LYS A 72 10.83 3.30 0.55
CA LYS A 72 10.97 1.96 -0.03
C LYS A 72 10.35 0.88 0.86
N LYS A 73 10.54 0.96 2.18
CA LYS A 73 9.90 0.05 3.15
C LYS A 73 8.38 0.10 3.04
N LEU A 74 7.80 1.29 2.97
CA LEU A 74 6.35 1.48 2.83
C LEU A 74 5.81 0.96 1.49
N LYS A 75 6.50 1.24 0.39
CA LYS A 75 6.13 0.70 -0.93
C LYS A 75 6.19 -0.82 -0.95
N HIS A 76 7.24 -1.41 -0.37
CA HIS A 76 7.37 -2.85 -0.23
C HIS A 76 6.17 -3.44 0.53
N ALA A 77 5.83 -2.88 1.68
CA ALA A 77 4.69 -3.28 2.49
C ALA A 77 3.37 -3.18 1.71
N TYR A 78 3.18 -2.09 0.97
CA TYR A 78 2.02 -1.87 0.13
C TYR A 78 1.91 -2.91 -1.00
N PHE A 79 3.01 -3.21 -1.69
CA PHE A 79 3.05 -4.23 -2.73
C PHE A 79 2.73 -5.62 -2.19
N ALA A 80 3.27 -5.97 -1.02
CA ALA A 80 2.93 -7.22 -0.33
C ALA A 80 1.43 -7.31 -0.01
N CYS A 81 0.82 -6.20 0.44
CA CYS A 81 -0.62 -6.13 0.68
C CYS A 81 -1.43 -6.31 -0.61
N ILE A 82 -1.01 -5.71 -1.73
CA ILE A 82 -1.69 -5.88 -3.03
C ILE A 82 -1.64 -7.35 -3.45
N SER A 83 -0.47 -7.98 -3.45
CA SER A 83 -0.33 -9.39 -3.82
C SER A 83 -1.12 -10.33 -2.90
N TYR A 84 -1.22 -9.99 -1.62
CA TYR A 84 -2.07 -10.73 -0.70
C TYR A 84 -3.54 -10.65 -1.10
N ILE A 85 -4.06 -9.47 -1.40
CA ILE A 85 -5.46 -9.30 -1.83
C ILE A 85 -5.72 -9.91 -3.19
N ASP A 86 -4.81 -9.77 -4.14
CA ASP A 86 -4.88 -10.42 -5.45
C ASP A 86 -5.06 -11.94 -5.30
N SER A 87 -4.28 -12.56 -4.43
CA SER A 87 -4.42 -13.99 -4.10
C SER A 87 -5.80 -14.33 -3.50
N GLN A 88 -6.37 -13.46 -2.64
CA GLN A 88 -7.70 -13.71 -2.07
C GLN A 88 -8.81 -13.56 -3.14
N ILE A 89 -8.69 -12.57 -4.02
CA ILE A 89 -9.60 -12.38 -5.16
C ILE A 89 -9.51 -13.58 -6.11
N GLY A 90 -8.30 -14.04 -6.42
CA GLY A 90 -8.07 -15.23 -7.24
C GLY A 90 -8.82 -16.46 -6.72
N ARG A 91 -8.74 -16.73 -5.42
CA ARG A 91 -9.48 -17.84 -4.79
C ARG A 91 -10.99 -17.72 -4.97
N VAL A 92 -11.55 -16.53 -4.83
CA VAL A 92 -12.99 -16.28 -5.05
C VAL A 92 -13.35 -16.53 -6.52
N MET A 93 -12.53 -16.04 -7.45
CA MET A 93 -12.75 -16.22 -8.89
C MET A 93 -12.66 -17.68 -9.30
N GLU A 94 -11.72 -18.42 -8.75
CA GLU A 94 -11.58 -19.87 -8.99
C GLU A 94 -12.82 -20.64 -8.51
N GLU A 95 -13.33 -20.30 -7.33
CA GLU A 95 -14.54 -20.94 -6.78
C GLU A 95 -15.78 -20.60 -7.60
N LEU A 96 -15.96 -19.34 -8.01
CA LEU A 96 -17.05 -18.94 -8.90
C LEU A 96 -17.01 -19.74 -10.21
N LYS A 97 -15.83 -19.92 -10.78
CA LYS A 97 -15.64 -20.71 -12.00
C LYS A 97 -15.98 -22.18 -11.78
N ALA A 98 -15.52 -22.77 -10.66
CA ALA A 98 -15.81 -24.16 -10.31
C ALA A 98 -17.30 -24.42 -10.15
N LEU A 99 -18.05 -23.43 -9.66
CA LEU A 99 -19.52 -23.49 -9.48
C LEU A 99 -20.31 -23.09 -10.74
N GLY A 100 -19.65 -22.66 -11.83
CA GLY A 100 -20.32 -22.19 -13.05
C GLY A 100 -21.04 -20.85 -12.90
N LEU A 101 -20.61 -20.02 -11.93
CA LEU A 101 -21.19 -18.71 -11.58
C LEU A 101 -20.36 -17.52 -12.08
N ASP A 102 -19.41 -17.77 -12.94
CA ASP A 102 -18.46 -16.79 -13.48
C ASP A 102 -18.93 -16.09 -14.76
N LYS A 103 -20.18 -16.29 -15.17
CA LYS A 103 -20.80 -15.78 -16.41
C LYS A 103 -21.68 -14.57 -16.15
#